data_c6e70e0a468af040a71363cd5f8fd8f7
#
_entry.id   c6e70e0a468af040a71363cd5f8fd8f7
#
_cell.length_a   1.000
_cell.length_b   1.000
_cell.length_c   1.000
_cell.angle_alpha   90.00
_cell.angle_beta   90.00
_cell.angle_gamma   90.00
#
_symmetry.space_group_name_H-M   'P 1'
#
loop_
_entity.id
_entity.type
_entity.pdbx_description
1 polymer ?
#
loop_
_entity_poly.entity_id
_entity_poly.type
_entity_poly.pdbx_seq_one_letter_code
_entity_poly.pdbx_strand_id
1 'polypeptide(L)'
;YIDGQATYKGQANRIAGDKSGSLKGWYIGDQVSPHQGYVKVGTSSKDGFYIATPALDSPLLSAEGTLCTFSFKGCPLMTDGRVVDIEVYRAATKTFEKVTSITMDSTLADGWTSSDYLCNYKWTTYSIDITLHPGDNVAVISTNKSRFAIDDIMIVKK
;
A
#
# COMPACT_ATOMS: atom_id res chain seq x y z
N TYR A 1 3.95 -0.27 9.78
CA TYR A 1 4.94 -1.34 9.88
C TYR A 1 4.95 -1.92 11.28
N ILE A 2 4.93 -3.22 11.42
CA ILE A 2 4.84 -3.88 12.72
C ILE A 2 5.85 -5.01 12.79
N ASP A 3 6.72 -4.89 13.74
CA ASP A 3 7.78 -5.84 14.00
C ASP A 3 7.37 -6.90 15.04
N GLY A 4 7.98 -8.07 15.00
CA GLY A 4 7.90 -9.05 16.06
C GLY A 4 6.87 -10.18 15.93
N GLN A 5 6.15 -10.28 14.84
CA GLN A 5 5.18 -11.36 14.62
C GLN A 5 5.70 -12.42 13.63
N ALA A 6 5.39 -13.67 13.85
CA ALA A 6 5.70 -14.74 12.91
C ALA A 6 4.91 -14.56 11.58
N THR A 7 5.34 -15.22 10.53
CA THR A 7 4.64 -15.22 9.24
C THR A 7 3.16 -15.49 9.40
N TYR A 8 2.35 -14.79 8.66
CA TYR A 8 0.91 -14.95 8.66
C TYR A 8 0.48 -16.37 8.26
N LYS A 9 -0.37 -16.96 9.05
CA LYS A 9 -1.13 -18.15 8.69
C LYS A 9 -2.61 -17.87 8.93
N GLY A 10 -3.35 -17.51 7.89
CA GLY A 10 -4.73 -17.11 8.03
C GLY A 10 -4.89 -15.82 8.85
N GLN A 11 -5.78 -15.81 9.83
CA GLN A 11 -6.01 -14.67 10.72
C GLN A 11 -5.09 -14.65 11.96
N ALA A 12 -4.32 -15.72 12.18
CA ALA A 12 -3.59 -15.91 13.43
C ALA A 12 -2.53 -14.84 13.71
N ASN A 13 -1.93 -14.30 12.66
CA ASN A 13 -0.85 -13.31 12.78
C ASN A 13 -1.31 -11.86 12.51
N ARG A 14 -2.61 -11.67 12.40
CA ARG A 14 -3.18 -10.34 12.32
C ARG A 14 -3.04 -9.68 13.70
N ILE A 15 -2.50 -8.48 13.73
CA ILE A 15 -2.49 -7.69 14.95
C ILE A 15 -3.89 -7.15 15.16
N ALA A 16 -4.57 -7.75 16.14
CA ALA A 16 -5.96 -7.43 16.41
C ALA A 16 -6.11 -6.00 16.93
N GLY A 17 -7.08 -5.28 16.39
CA GLY A 17 -7.55 -4.02 16.93
C GLY A 17 -6.67 -2.80 16.71
N ASP A 18 -5.48 -2.95 16.12
CA ASP A 18 -4.53 -1.86 16.09
C ASP A 18 -4.50 -1.09 14.76
N LYS A 19 -5.64 -0.53 14.39
CA LYS A 19 -5.67 0.50 13.34
C LYS A 19 -5.06 1.82 13.82
N SER A 20 -5.04 2.07 15.12
CA SER A 20 -4.62 3.34 15.71
C SER A 20 -3.19 3.32 16.26
N GLY A 21 -2.69 2.18 16.73
CA GLY A 21 -1.37 2.08 17.32
C GLY A 21 -0.25 2.00 16.31
N SER A 22 -0.21 0.92 15.53
CA SER A 22 0.89 0.64 14.60
C SER A 22 0.81 1.42 13.30
N LEU A 23 -0.40 1.83 12.90
CA LEU A 23 -0.64 2.64 11.70
C LEU A 23 -1.12 4.05 12.07
N LYS A 24 -0.69 4.55 13.23
CA LYS A 24 -1.07 5.89 13.69
C LYS A 24 -0.67 6.95 12.67
N GLY A 25 -1.65 7.80 12.31
CA GLY A 25 -1.48 8.85 11.31
C GLY A 25 -1.70 8.38 9.87
N TRP A 26 -1.72 7.07 9.61
CA TRP A 26 -2.07 6.51 8.31
C TRP A 26 -3.58 6.43 8.15
N TYR A 27 -4.05 6.69 6.94
CA TYR A 27 -5.45 6.46 6.59
C TYR A 27 -5.61 5.07 6.01
N ILE A 28 -6.49 4.29 6.60
CA ILE A 28 -6.71 2.90 6.20
C ILE A 28 -8.20 2.63 6.05
N GLY A 29 -8.55 1.98 4.95
CA GLY A 29 -9.89 1.47 4.72
C GLY A 29 -10.18 0.20 5.55
N ASP A 30 -11.40 -0.32 5.39
CA ASP A 30 -11.73 -1.66 5.87
C ASP A 30 -10.83 -2.71 5.20
N GLN A 31 -10.72 -3.90 5.80
CA GLN A 31 -9.91 -5.00 5.26
C GLN A 31 -8.42 -4.67 5.06
N VAL A 32 -7.92 -3.72 5.80
CA VAL A 32 -6.50 -3.47 5.96
C VAL A 32 -6.04 -4.06 7.28
N SER A 33 -4.99 -4.85 7.25
CA SER A 33 -4.50 -5.56 8.43
C SER A 33 -2.99 -5.47 8.50
N PRO A 34 -2.46 -4.98 9.61
CA PRO A 34 -1.03 -5.06 9.86
C PRO A 34 -0.62 -6.51 10.17
N HIS A 35 0.49 -6.91 9.62
CA HIS A 35 1.15 -8.18 9.84
C HIS A 35 2.62 -7.95 10.17
N GLN A 36 3.31 -9.00 10.60
CA GLN A 36 4.75 -8.90 10.78
C GLN A 36 5.43 -8.59 9.45
N GLY A 37 6.12 -7.47 9.39
CA GLY A 37 6.91 -7.07 8.25
C GLY A 37 6.14 -6.56 7.04
N TYR A 38 4.81 -6.40 7.12
CA TYR A 38 4.01 -5.83 6.03
C TYR A 38 2.60 -5.44 6.46
N VAL A 39 1.91 -4.72 5.61
CA VAL A 39 0.48 -4.46 5.73
C VAL A 39 -0.26 -5.19 4.60
N LYS A 40 -1.25 -5.99 4.96
CA LYS A 40 -2.15 -6.61 3.98
C LYS A 40 -3.29 -5.65 3.66
N VAL A 41 -3.58 -5.46 2.37
CA VAL A 41 -4.67 -4.61 1.87
C VAL A 41 -5.59 -5.45 0.99
N GLY A 42 -6.89 -5.31 1.19
CA GLY A 42 -7.90 -5.84 0.30
C GLY A 42 -8.41 -7.24 0.59
N THR A 43 -9.37 -7.64 -0.23
CA THR A 43 -9.97 -8.98 -0.27
C THR A 43 -10.11 -9.43 -1.72
N SER A 44 -10.33 -10.74 -1.93
CA SER A 44 -10.58 -11.32 -3.25
C SER A 44 -11.98 -11.04 -3.83
N SER A 45 -12.83 -10.32 -3.12
CA SER A 45 -14.25 -10.18 -3.49
C SER A 45 -14.69 -8.76 -3.83
N LYS A 46 -13.96 -7.75 -3.38
CA LYS A 46 -14.34 -6.34 -3.53
C LYS A 46 -13.12 -5.48 -3.83
N ASP A 47 -13.38 -4.32 -4.41
CA ASP A 47 -12.40 -3.27 -4.70
C ASP A 47 -12.50 -2.13 -3.67
N GLY A 48 -11.58 -1.17 -3.77
CA GLY A 48 -11.65 0.10 -3.03
C GLY A 48 -11.04 0.06 -1.63
N PHE A 49 -10.36 -1.01 -1.26
CA PHE A 49 -9.58 -1.04 0.00
C PHE A 49 -8.26 -0.33 -0.21
N TYR A 50 -7.85 0.47 0.76
CA TYR A 50 -6.68 1.32 0.60
C TYR A 50 -5.86 1.48 1.87
N ILE A 51 -4.60 1.81 1.66
CA ILE A 51 -3.71 2.43 2.64
C ILE A 51 -3.20 3.74 2.05
N ALA A 52 -3.28 4.82 2.83
CA ALA A 52 -2.74 6.11 2.43
C ALA A 52 -1.80 6.68 3.49
N THR A 53 -0.79 7.42 3.04
CA THR A 53 0.16 8.09 3.91
C THR A 53 -0.55 9.05 4.86
N PRO A 54 0.07 9.44 5.97
CA PRO A 54 -0.31 10.67 6.67
C PRO A 54 -0.32 11.86 5.71
N ALA A 55 -1.03 12.92 6.09
CA ALA A 55 -0.91 14.19 5.38
C ALA A 55 0.56 14.62 5.36
N LEU A 56 1.05 14.94 4.18
CA LEU A 56 2.46 15.26 3.97
C LEU A 56 2.74 16.70 4.43
N ASP A 57 3.26 16.83 5.63
CA ASP A 57 3.69 18.09 6.20
C ASP A 57 5.23 18.13 6.22
N SER A 58 5.80 18.57 5.12
CA SER A 58 7.25 18.66 4.96
C SER A 58 7.67 20.01 4.38
N PRO A 59 8.68 20.66 4.96
CA PRO A 59 9.21 21.91 4.41
C PRO A 59 9.85 21.73 3.02
N LEU A 60 10.02 20.50 2.56
CA LEU A 60 10.51 20.19 1.22
C LEU A 60 9.42 20.33 0.14
N LEU A 61 8.14 20.36 0.54
CA LEU A 61 7.02 20.54 -0.38
C LEU A 61 6.70 22.02 -0.54
N SER A 62 6.47 22.46 -1.78
CA SER A 62 6.09 23.83 -2.11
C SER A 62 4.61 23.93 -2.46
N ALA A 63 4.05 25.12 -2.32
CA ALA A 63 2.66 25.41 -2.70
C ALA A 63 2.42 25.24 -4.21
N GLU A 64 3.44 25.46 -5.04
CA GLU A 64 3.41 25.28 -6.49
C GLU A 64 3.50 23.81 -6.91
N GLY A 65 3.77 22.94 -5.95
CA GLY A 65 4.00 21.53 -6.17
C GLY A 65 5.49 21.17 -6.24
N THR A 66 5.80 20.01 -5.74
CA THR A 66 7.15 19.45 -5.71
C THR A 66 7.14 18.08 -6.38
N LEU A 67 8.00 17.88 -7.36
CA LEU A 67 8.18 16.59 -7.99
C LEU A 67 8.87 15.64 -7.01
N CYS A 68 8.23 14.53 -6.73
CA CYS A 68 8.71 13.48 -5.83
C CYS A 68 8.67 12.12 -6.52
N THR A 69 9.52 11.21 -6.08
CA THR A 69 9.36 9.79 -6.35
C THR A 69 8.65 9.14 -5.17
N PHE A 70 7.47 8.57 -5.43
CA PHE A 70 6.78 7.66 -4.52
C PHE A 70 7.17 6.23 -4.83
N SER A 71 7.57 5.47 -3.84
CA SER A 71 7.90 4.05 -4.00
C SER A 71 7.37 3.21 -2.86
N PHE A 72 7.14 1.94 -3.15
CA PHE A 72 6.76 0.93 -2.16
C PHE A 72 7.20 -0.45 -2.64
N LYS A 73 7.40 -1.36 -1.71
CA LYS A 73 7.46 -2.79 -2.02
C LYS A 73 6.07 -3.38 -1.97
N GLY A 74 5.73 -4.18 -2.98
CA GLY A 74 4.44 -4.85 -3.08
C GLY A 74 4.58 -6.31 -3.46
N CYS A 75 3.64 -7.12 -2.96
CA CYS A 75 3.52 -8.53 -3.26
C CYS A 75 2.04 -8.86 -3.43
N PRO A 76 1.57 -9.31 -4.60
CA PRO A 76 0.20 -9.80 -4.74
C PRO A 76 0.01 -11.04 -3.86
N LEU A 77 -1.22 -11.31 -3.46
CA LEU A 77 -1.52 -12.44 -2.60
C LEU A 77 -2.37 -13.46 -3.34
N MET A 78 -1.95 -14.72 -3.28
CA MET A 78 -2.67 -15.84 -3.90
C MET A 78 -2.90 -15.61 -5.41
N THR A 79 -4.03 -16.06 -5.92
CA THR A 79 -4.46 -15.94 -7.33
C THR A 79 -5.41 -14.76 -7.57
N ASP A 80 -5.49 -13.83 -6.63
CA ASP A 80 -6.37 -12.67 -6.73
C ASP A 80 -5.95 -11.70 -7.84
N GLY A 81 -6.74 -10.66 -8.05
CA GLY A 81 -6.34 -9.55 -8.93
C GLY A 81 -5.03 -8.93 -8.45
N ARG A 82 -4.31 -8.30 -9.37
CA ARG A 82 -2.96 -7.77 -9.13
C ARG A 82 -2.82 -6.30 -9.47
N VAL A 83 -3.92 -5.65 -9.76
CA VAL A 83 -3.90 -4.24 -10.12
C VAL A 83 -4.17 -3.41 -8.89
N VAL A 84 -3.34 -2.39 -8.69
CA VAL A 84 -3.55 -1.36 -7.69
C VAL A 84 -3.53 0.00 -8.36
N ASP A 85 -4.36 0.90 -7.87
CA ASP A 85 -4.33 2.30 -8.29
C ASP A 85 -3.51 3.12 -7.30
N ILE A 86 -2.74 4.03 -7.85
CA ILE A 86 -2.06 5.07 -7.07
C ILE A 86 -2.86 6.35 -7.24
N GLU A 87 -3.32 6.88 -6.12
CA GLU A 87 -4.11 8.10 -6.08
C GLU A 87 -3.50 9.10 -5.11
N VAL A 88 -3.71 10.37 -5.36
CA VAL A 88 -3.35 11.46 -4.44
C VAL A 88 -4.65 12.11 -3.95
N TYR A 89 -4.83 12.12 -2.64
CA TYR A 89 -5.83 13.00 -2.05
C TYR A 89 -5.24 14.41 -1.99
N ARG A 90 -5.84 15.32 -2.75
CA ARG A 90 -5.43 16.72 -2.82
C ARG A 90 -6.04 17.50 -1.66
N ALA A 91 -5.20 18.00 -0.77
CA ALA A 91 -5.64 18.77 0.39
C ALA A 91 -6.40 20.05 -0.01
N ALA A 92 -5.98 20.71 -1.09
CA ALA A 92 -6.56 21.96 -1.57
C ALA A 92 -8.01 21.78 -2.08
N THR A 93 -8.28 20.71 -2.82
CA THR A 93 -9.61 20.46 -3.45
C THR A 93 -10.45 19.45 -2.68
N LYS A 94 -9.85 18.74 -1.72
CA LYS A 94 -10.47 17.65 -0.96
C LYS A 94 -11.01 16.52 -1.85
N THR A 95 -10.29 16.23 -2.92
CA THR A 95 -10.63 15.20 -3.90
C THR A 95 -9.48 14.22 -4.12
N PHE A 96 -9.83 12.99 -4.50
CA PHE A 96 -8.85 12.03 -4.99
C PHE A 96 -8.57 12.26 -6.48
N GLU A 97 -7.30 12.18 -6.83
CA GLU A 97 -6.80 12.26 -8.20
C GLU A 97 -6.02 10.99 -8.49
N LYS A 98 -6.47 10.22 -9.48
CA LYS A 98 -5.76 9.03 -9.91
C LYS A 98 -4.52 9.41 -10.71
N VAL A 99 -3.38 8.89 -10.27
CA VAL A 99 -2.09 9.10 -10.94
C VAL A 99 -1.85 8.01 -11.97
N THR A 100 -1.96 6.74 -11.58
CA THR A 100 -1.72 5.60 -12.45
C THR A 100 -2.28 4.31 -11.86
N SER A 101 -2.30 3.25 -12.68
CA SER A 101 -2.48 1.87 -12.23
C SER A 101 -1.18 1.10 -12.36
N ILE A 102 -0.90 0.24 -11.41
CA ILE A 102 0.25 -0.68 -11.40
C ILE A 102 -0.28 -2.10 -11.40
N THR A 103 0.20 -2.91 -12.34
CA THR A 103 0.01 -4.37 -12.29
C THR A 103 1.20 -4.98 -11.56
N MET A 104 0.94 -5.59 -10.42
CA MET A 104 1.99 -6.20 -9.62
C MET A 104 2.55 -7.45 -10.31
N ASP A 105 3.85 -7.66 -10.16
CA ASP A 105 4.56 -8.86 -10.62
C ASP A 105 4.02 -10.09 -9.89
N SER A 106 3.77 -11.14 -10.65
CA SER A 106 3.29 -12.43 -10.15
C SER A 106 4.29 -13.57 -10.37
N THR A 107 5.55 -13.25 -10.44
CA THR A 107 6.60 -14.25 -10.40
C THR A 107 6.61 -14.89 -9.02
N LEU A 108 6.44 -16.22 -8.98
CA LEU A 108 6.48 -16.96 -7.72
C LEU A 108 7.85 -16.81 -7.05
N ALA A 109 7.83 -16.68 -5.74
CA ALA A 109 9.04 -16.79 -4.96
C ALA A 109 9.55 -18.24 -4.94
N ASP A 110 10.85 -18.43 -4.77
CA ASP A 110 11.47 -19.74 -4.84
C ASP A 110 10.91 -20.69 -3.77
N GLY A 111 10.48 -21.86 -4.18
CA GLY A 111 9.89 -22.87 -3.31
C GLY A 111 8.40 -22.65 -2.98
N TRP A 112 7.74 -21.66 -3.58
CA TRP A 112 6.33 -21.38 -3.36
C TRP A 112 5.48 -21.75 -4.56
N THR A 113 4.21 -22.01 -4.30
CA THR A 113 3.20 -22.32 -5.34
C THR A 113 2.10 -21.26 -5.34
N SER A 114 1.31 -21.20 -6.39
CA SER A 114 0.15 -20.28 -6.47
C SER A 114 -0.97 -20.59 -5.46
N SER A 115 -0.98 -21.78 -4.88
CA SER A 115 -1.93 -22.19 -3.87
C SER A 115 -1.47 -21.93 -2.44
N ASP A 116 -0.21 -21.57 -2.24
CA ASP A 116 0.27 -21.19 -0.92
C ASP A 116 -0.42 -19.90 -0.47
N TYR A 117 -0.82 -19.92 0.78
CA TYR A 117 -1.56 -18.80 1.35
C TYR A 117 -0.58 -17.71 1.76
N LEU A 118 -0.61 -16.55 1.12
CA LEU A 118 0.16 -15.33 1.39
C LEU A 118 1.47 -15.20 0.60
N CYS A 119 1.86 -13.97 0.37
CA CYS A 119 3.15 -13.49 -0.14
C CYS A 119 3.97 -14.53 -0.91
N ASN A 120 3.27 -15.39 -1.66
CA ASN A 120 3.87 -16.47 -2.44
C ASN A 120 4.56 -15.97 -3.71
N TYR A 121 4.47 -14.69 -3.98
CA TYR A 121 5.13 -14.03 -5.09
C TYR A 121 6.34 -13.23 -4.61
N LYS A 122 7.23 -12.89 -5.52
CA LYS A 122 8.39 -12.06 -5.23
C LYS A 122 7.95 -10.65 -4.82
N TRP A 123 8.56 -10.14 -3.78
CA TRP A 123 8.42 -8.74 -3.40
C TRP A 123 9.12 -7.86 -4.43
N THR A 124 8.40 -6.95 -5.03
CA THR A 124 8.90 -6.06 -6.07
C THR A 124 8.76 -4.61 -5.64
N THR A 125 9.77 -3.80 -5.90
CA THR A 125 9.69 -2.35 -5.68
C THR A 125 9.05 -1.69 -6.88
N TYR A 126 8.01 -0.91 -6.61
CA TYR A 126 7.33 -0.06 -7.58
C TYR A 126 7.66 1.39 -7.28
N SER A 127 7.91 2.18 -8.31
CA SER A 127 8.23 3.60 -8.18
C SER A 127 7.53 4.40 -9.26
N ILE A 128 7.00 5.56 -8.89
CA ILE A 128 6.38 6.50 -9.80
C ILE A 128 6.74 7.93 -9.41
N ASP A 129 6.75 8.82 -10.37
CA ASP A 129 6.92 10.24 -10.13
C ASP A 129 5.56 10.91 -9.94
N ILE A 130 5.46 11.73 -8.91
CA ILE A 130 4.23 12.42 -8.51
C ILE A 130 4.56 13.85 -8.10
N THR A 131 3.79 14.81 -8.58
CA THR A 131 3.84 16.18 -8.02
C THR A 131 2.97 16.22 -6.76
N LEU A 132 3.56 16.60 -5.63
CA LEU A 132 2.92 16.68 -4.33
C LEU A 132 2.95 18.09 -3.77
N HIS A 133 1.91 18.43 -3.00
CA HIS A 133 1.77 19.71 -2.29
C HIS A 133 1.68 19.47 -0.78
N PRO A 134 1.93 20.48 0.04
CA PRO A 134 1.70 20.37 1.48
C PRO A 134 0.28 19.92 1.81
N GLY A 135 0.15 18.93 2.68
CA GLY A 135 -1.14 18.38 3.10
C GLY A 135 -1.68 17.25 2.23
N ASP A 136 -1.12 16.97 1.06
CA ASP A 136 -1.53 15.83 0.22
C ASP A 136 -1.28 14.48 0.91
N ASN A 137 -2.06 13.46 0.52
CA ASN A 137 -1.83 12.06 0.92
C ASN A 137 -1.67 11.21 -0.33
N VAL A 138 -0.79 10.23 -0.29
CA VAL A 138 -0.64 9.25 -1.38
C VAL A 138 -1.27 7.93 -0.96
N ALA A 139 -2.19 7.42 -1.76
CA ALA A 139 -2.92 6.19 -1.51
C ALA A 139 -2.55 5.09 -2.50
N VAL A 140 -2.47 3.85 -2.00
CA VAL A 140 -2.42 2.62 -2.79
C VAL A 140 -3.74 1.89 -2.58
N ILE A 141 -4.50 1.70 -3.65
CA ILE A 141 -5.89 1.26 -3.62
C ILE A 141 -6.03 -0.06 -4.37
N SER A 142 -6.71 -1.02 -3.76
CA SER A 142 -7.02 -2.28 -4.42
C SER A 142 -8.04 -2.10 -5.53
N THR A 143 -7.75 -2.57 -6.72
CA THR A 143 -8.66 -2.62 -7.86
C THR A 143 -8.64 -4.03 -8.47
N ASN A 144 -9.63 -4.35 -9.28
CA ASN A 144 -9.75 -5.66 -9.91
C ASN A 144 -9.69 -6.82 -8.90
N LYS A 145 -10.34 -6.63 -7.73
CA LYS A 145 -10.38 -7.61 -6.63
C LYS A 145 -8.98 -8.04 -6.19
N SER A 146 -8.05 -7.10 -6.20
CA SER A 146 -6.68 -7.35 -5.76
C SER A 146 -6.60 -7.41 -4.24
N ARG A 147 -5.81 -8.35 -3.78
CA ARG A 147 -5.35 -8.45 -2.42
C ARG A 147 -3.84 -8.47 -2.43
N PHE A 148 -3.22 -7.61 -1.68
CA PHE A 148 -1.77 -7.45 -1.72
C PHE A 148 -1.19 -7.15 -0.35
N ALA A 149 0.09 -7.43 -0.23
CA ALA A 149 0.92 -6.97 0.86
C ALA A 149 1.76 -5.77 0.39
N ILE A 150 1.98 -4.82 1.28
CA ILE A 150 2.75 -3.61 1.03
C ILE A 150 3.69 -3.32 2.18
N ASP A 151 4.89 -2.85 1.85
CA ASP A 151 5.94 -2.46 2.79
C ASP A 151 6.84 -1.37 2.19
N ASP A 152 7.78 -0.86 2.96
CA ASP A 152 8.82 0.09 2.53
C ASP A 152 8.26 1.28 1.72
N ILE A 153 7.17 1.89 2.19
CA ILE A 153 6.60 3.08 1.54
C ILE A 153 7.54 4.27 1.77
N MET A 154 7.93 4.91 0.68
CA MET A 154 8.87 6.02 0.70
C MET A 154 8.48 7.12 -0.29
N ILE A 155 8.70 8.37 0.10
CA ILE A 155 8.57 9.55 -0.76
C ILE A 155 9.87 10.32 -0.71
N VAL A 156 10.46 10.55 -1.85
CA VAL A 156 11.74 11.26 -1.99
C VAL A 156 11.57 12.42 -2.96
N LYS A 157 11.96 13.63 -2.55
CA LYS A 157 12.03 14.79 -3.43
C LYS A 157 13.08 14.57 -4.52
N LYS A 158 12.75 14.89 -5.74
CA LYS A 158 13.69 14.93 -6.87
C LYS A 158 14.49 16.23 -6.94
#